data_76ea73621ff65c6dce0be6177897c4bd
#
_entry.id   76ea73621ff65c6dce0be6177897c4bd
#
_cell.length_a   1.000
_cell.length_b   1.000
_cell.length_c   1.000
_cell.angle_alpha   90.00
_cell.angle_beta   90.00
_cell.angle_gamma   90.00
#
_symmetry.space_group_name_H-M   'P 1'
#
loop_
_entity.id
_entity.type
_entity.pdbx_description
1 polymer ?
#
loop_
_entity_poly.entity_id
_entity_poly.type
_entity_poly.pdbx_seq_one_letter_code
_entity_poly.pdbx_strand_id
1 'polypeptide(L)'
;MTAKLGAGVLSRVLEKLPRGEQDPSLLVGYDSRDDAAVYKISDDTAIVQTLDFFPPMVDDPYTFGQIAAANALSDIYAMGGEVKTALNIVCFPEKMDLNILGEIMRGGSEKVIEAGGTLAGGHSIADSDVKYGLSVMGVVHPDRVLANNQGQPGDKLILTKKLGVGIICTANRVGEASEAAMHEAIRSMTTLNKYASEICRKYDVHACTDVTGFSFSGAPA
;
A
#
# COMPACT_ATOMS: atom_id res chain seq x y z
N MET A 1 10.42 3.37 -1.57
CA MET A 1 10.00 4.80 -1.63
C MET A 1 10.84 5.64 -0.69
N THR A 2 11.55 6.64 -1.19
CA THR A 2 12.36 7.56 -0.37
C THR A 2 11.53 8.68 0.29
N ALA A 3 10.21 8.67 0.14
CA ALA A 3 9.31 9.72 0.62
C ALA A 3 8.77 9.50 2.05
N LYS A 4 8.92 8.29 2.62
CA LYS A 4 8.49 8.02 3.99
C LYS A 4 9.41 8.71 4.99
N LEU A 5 8.85 9.32 6.04
CA LEU A 5 9.63 9.84 7.17
C LEU A 5 10.41 8.67 7.82
N GLY A 6 11.64 8.94 8.26
CA GLY A 6 12.43 7.93 8.94
C GLY A 6 11.70 7.37 10.17
N ALA A 7 11.66 6.04 10.31
CA ALA A 7 10.90 5.34 11.35
C ALA A 7 11.18 5.88 12.77
N GLY A 8 12.44 6.19 13.10
CA GLY A 8 12.81 6.73 14.40
C GLY A 8 12.36 8.18 14.66
N VAL A 9 12.09 8.97 13.61
CA VAL A 9 11.54 10.32 13.74
C VAL A 9 10.04 10.23 14.00
N LEU A 10 9.36 9.41 13.23
CA LEU A 10 7.93 9.21 13.34
C LEU A 10 7.56 8.61 14.72
N SER A 11 8.25 7.55 15.17
CA SER A 11 8.00 6.93 16.49
C SER A 11 7.99 7.95 17.63
N ARG A 12 8.99 8.88 17.66
CA ARG A 12 9.08 9.90 18.70
C ARG A 12 7.89 10.88 18.73
N VAL A 13 7.28 11.14 17.58
CA VAL A 13 6.07 11.97 17.49
C VAL A 13 4.87 11.19 17.98
N LEU A 14 4.76 9.96 17.52
CA LEU A 14 3.64 9.08 17.77
C LEU A 14 3.53 8.64 19.25
N GLU A 15 4.66 8.49 19.95
CA GLU A 15 4.71 8.20 21.41
C GLU A 15 4.07 9.29 22.27
N LYS A 16 3.97 10.52 21.74
CA LYS A 16 3.40 11.68 22.45
C LYS A 16 1.90 11.85 22.22
N LEU A 17 1.30 11.06 21.35
CA LEU A 17 -0.13 11.17 21.07
C LEU A 17 -0.95 10.64 22.27
N PRO A 18 -2.02 11.34 22.65
CA PRO A 18 -2.93 10.82 23.66
C PRO A 18 -3.55 9.51 23.15
N ARG A 19 -3.56 8.50 24.00
CA ARG A 19 -4.17 7.21 23.70
C ARG A 19 -5.48 7.11 24.49
N GLY A 20 -6.57 6.77 23.80
CA GLY A 20 -7.83 6.41 24.44
C GLY A 20 -7.78 5.01 25.07
N GLU A 21 -8.88 4.59 25.67
CA GLU A 21 -9.05 3.20 26.07
C GLU A 21 -8.96 2.29 24.83
N GLN A 22 -8.32 1.14 25.00
CA GLN A 22 -8.23 0.17 23.90
C GLN A 22 -9.61 -0.42 23.63
N ASP A 23 -10.10 -0.21 22.40
CA ASP A 23 -11.30 -0.88 21.91
C ASP A 23 -10.98 -2.34 21.59
N PRO A 24 -11.62 -3.33 22.26
CA PRO A 24 -11.37 -4.73 21.99
C PRO A 24 -11.73 -5.18 20.57
N SER A 25 -12.53 -4.39 19.86
CA SER A 25 -12.84 -4.62 18.44
C SER A 25 -11.70 -4.23 17.50
N LEU A 26 -10.72 -3.45 17.95
CA LEU A 26 -9.53 -3.11 17.18
C LEU A 26 -8.54 -4.28 17.25
N LEU A 27 -8.57 -5.18 16.26
CA LEU A 27 -7.73 -6.37 16.21
C LEU A 27 -6.28 -6.05 15.88
N VAL A 28 -6.08 -5.13 14.93
CA VAL A 28 -4.76 -4.64 14.51
C VAL A 28 -4.84 -3.13 14.46
N GLY A 29 -3.93 -2.46 15.12
CA GLY A 29 -3.93 -1.02 15.22
C GLY A 29 -2.52 -0.46 15.30
N TYR A 30 -2.44 0.73 15.87
CA TYR A 30 -1.25 1.55 15.91
C TYR A 30 -0.01 0.90 16.55
N ASP A 31 -0.21 0.04 17.57
CA ASP A 31 0.88 -0.55 18.34
C ASP A 31 1.56 -1.72 17.61
N SER A 32 0.86 -2.38 16.71
CA SER A 32 1.38 -3.52 15.94
C SER A 32 2.34 -3.11 14.82
N ARG A 33 2.26 -1.83 14.37
CA ARG A 33 3.02 -1.33 13.20
C ARG A 33 2.83 -2.19 11.95
N ASP A 34 1.63 -2.72 11.79
CA ASP A 34 1.24 -3.58 10.68
C ASP A 34 0.86 -2.75 9.43
N ASP A 35 0.59 -3.43 8.33
CA ASP A 35 0.33 -2.80 7.03
C ASP A 35 -0.98 -1.99 7.04
N ALA A 36 -2.02 -2.45 7.76
CA ALA A 36 -3.29 -1.76 7.86
C ALA A 36 -3.94 -1.91 9.24
N ALA A 37 -4.90 -1.03 9.55
CA ALA A 37 -5.77 -1.19 10.70
C ALA A 37 -6.85 -2.24 10.41
N VAL A 38 -7.17 -3.08 11.41
CA VAL A 38 -8.25 -4.09 11.32
C VAL A 38 -9.20 -3.92 12.48
N TYR A 39 -10.48 -3.65 12.16
CA TYR A 39 -11.54 -3.44 13.14
C TYR A 39 -12.67 -4.45 12.96
N LYS A 40 -12.96 -5.23 14.00
CA LYS A 40 -14.02 -6.24 14.02
C LYS A 40 -15.40 -5.57 14.08
N ILE A 41 -16.27 -5.93 13.13
CA ILE A 41 -17.67 -5.46 13.08
C ILE A 41 -18.64 -6.52 13.59
N SER A 42 -18.38 -7.78 13.24
CA SER A 42 -19.16 -8.93 13.68
C SER A 42 -18.24 -10.14 13.90
N ASP A 43 -18.80 -11.29 14.25
CA ASP A 43 -18.01 -12.50 14.47
C ASP A 43 -17.37 -13.06 13.20
N ASP A 44 -17.89 -12.71 12.05
CA ASP A 44 -17.43 -13.19 10.73
C ASP A 44 -16.81 -12.09 9.85
N THR A 45 -16.87 -10.81 10.28
CA THR A 45 -16.48 -9.68 9.44
C THR A 45 -15.64 -8.66 10.23
N ALA A 46 -14.47 -8.35 9.70
CA ALA A 46 -13.66 -7.22 10.10
C ALA A 46 -13.36 -6.31 8.91
N ILE A 47 -13.31 -5.01 9.15
CA ILE A 47 -12.87 -4.00 8.19
C ILE A 47 -11.35 -3.91 8.24
N VAL A 48 -10.72 -3.90 7.07
CA VAL A 48 -9.31 -3.54 6.88
C VAL A 48 -9.26 -2.16 6.24
N GLN A 49 -8.53 -1.23 6.85
CA GLN A 49 -8.43 0.15 6.35
C GLN A 49 -7.00 0.62 6.31
N THR A 50 -6.61 1.16 5.16
CA THR A 50 -5.30 1.76 4.93
C THR A 50 -5.40 3.05 4.14
N LEU A 51 -4.28 3.76 4.06
CA LEU A 51 -4.12 5.02 3.34
C LEU A 51 -2.66 5.17 2.93
N ASP A 52 -2.41 5.23 1.62
CA ASP A 52 -1.07 5.51 1.07
C ASP A 52 -1.16 6.52 -0.08
N PHE A 53 -0.28 7.52 -0.06
CA PHE A 53 -0.11 8.49 -1.15
C PHE A 53 1.33 9.01 -1.17
N PHE A 54 1.83 9.37 -2.35
CA PHE A 54 3.21 9.80 -2.53
C PHE A 54 3.40 10.60 -3.83
N PRO A 55 4.54 11.32 -3.98
CA PRO A 55 4.87 12.02 -5.21
C PRO A 55 5.24 11.04 -6.34
N PRO A 56 5.16 11.46 -7.62
CA PRO A 56 5.53 10.65 -8.78
C PRO A 56 6.95 10.10 -8.68
N MET A 57 7.09 8.84 -9.10
CA MET A 57 8.37 8.15 -9.20
C MET A 57 8.69 7.69 -10.64
N VAL A 58 7.76 7.90 -11.55
CA VAL A 58 7.88 7.70 -12.99
C VAL A 58 7.29 8.91 -13.70
N ASP A 59 7.71 9.16 -14.94
CA ASP A 59 7.32 10.35 -15.70
C ASP A 59 5.92 10.21 -16.34
N ASP A 60 5.52 8.99 -16.70
CA ASP A 60 4.22 8.73 -17.29
C ASP A 60 3.10 8.82 -16.24
N PRO A 61 2.15 9.78 -16.39
CA PRO A 61 1.09 10.01 -15.40
C PRO A 61 0.18 8.80 -15.20
N TYR A 62 -0.18 8.12 -16.26
CA TYR A 62 -1.03 6.93 -16.20
C TYR A 62 -0.36 5.80 -15.42
N THR A 63 0.90 5.51 -15.74
CA THR A 63 1.69 4.50 -15.01
C THR A 63 1.88 4.87 -13.54
N PHE A 64 2.10 6.16 -13.24
CA PHE A 64 2.17 6.62 -11.86
C PHE A 64 0.86 6.35 -11.10
N GLY A 65 -0.29 6.63 -11.71
CA GLY A 65 -1.60 6.32 -11.13
C GLY A 65 -1.77 4.83 -10.83
N GLN A 66 -1.35 3.96 -11.75
CA GLN A 66 -1.38 2.51 -11.54
C GLN A 66 -0.50 2.07 -10.38
N ILE A 67 0.73 2.62 -10.28
CA ILE A 67 1.68 2.29 -9.20
C ILE A 67 1.13 2.74 -7.85
N ALA A 68 0.59 3.96 -7.77
CA ALA A 68 0.06 4.51 -6.54
C ALA A 68 -1.13 3.69 -6.02
N ALA A 69 -2.04 3.31 -6.91
CA ALA A 69 -3.16 2.46 -6.55
C ALA A 69 -2.72 1.04 -6.17
N ALA A 70 -1.84 0.41 -6.94
CA ALA A 70 -1.33 -0.93 -6.62
C ALA A 70 -0.63 -0.97 -5.25
N ASN A 71 0.07 0.10 -4.86
CA ASN A 71 0.70 0.22 -3.56
C ASN A 71 -0.34 0.33 -2.43
N ALA A 72 -1.33 1.22 -2.55
CA ALA A 72 -2.36 1.38 -1.51
C ALA A 72 -3.26 0.14 -1.36
N LEU A 73 -3.52 -0.57 -2.45
CA LEU A 73 -4.29 -1.82 -2.44
C LEU A 73 -3.51 -2.98 -1.79
N SER A 74 -2.17 -2.91 -1.79
CA SER A 74 -1.28 -3.96 -1.30
C SER A 74 -1.49 -4.29 0.17
N ASP A 75 -1.68 -3.28 1.01
CA ASP A 75 -1.88 -3.45 2.45
C ASP A 75 -3.12 -4.30 2.77
N ILE A 76 -4.20 -4.14 1.97
CA ILE A 76 -5.40 -4.98 2.15
C ILE A 76 -5.08 -6.45 1.89
N TYR A 77 -4.26 -6.73 0.88
CA TYR A 77 -3.87 -8.09 0.55
C TYR A 77 -2.88 -8.68 1.55
N ALA A 78 -1.97 -7.86 2.09
CA ALA A 78 -1.04 -8.26 3.14
C ALA A 78 -1.79 -8.72 4.39
N MET A 79 -2.87 -8.02 4.76
CA MET A 79 -3.74 -8.39 5.88
C MET A 79 -4.69 -9.58 5.58
N GLY A 80 -4.60 -10.22 4.42
CA GLY A 80 -5.49 -11.31 4.02
C GLY A 80 -6.88 -10.86 3.54
N GLY A 81 -7.09 -9.54 3.37
CA GLY A 81 -8.38 -8.93 3.05
C GLY A 81 -8.74 -8.95 1.56
N GLU A 82 -9.99 -8.60 1.29
CA GLU A 82 -10.54 -8.31 -0.04
C GLU A 82 -10.88 -6.83 -0.16
N VAL A 83 -10.43 -6.18 -1.22
CA VAL A 83 -10.75 -4.78 -1.51
C VAL A 83 -12.25 -4.61 -1.77
N LYS A 84 -12.88 -3.60 -1.17
CA LYS A 84 -14.28 -3.23 -1.39
C LYS A 84 -14.41 -1.83 -1.98
N THR A 85 -13.85 -0.82 -1.33
CA THR A 85 -13.92 0.56 -1.82
C THR A 85 -12.58 1.25 -1.73
N ALA A 86 -12.39 2.26 -2.59
CA ALA A 86 -11.26 3.17 -2.54
C ALA A 86 -11.72 4.62 -2.71
N LEU A 87 -11.03 5.54 -2.06
CA LEU A 87 -11.18 6.99 -2.20
C LEU A 87 -9.87 7.59 -2.70
N ASN A 88 -9.94 8.45 -3.70
CA ASN A 88 -8.78 9.19 -4.19
C ASN A 88 -8.28 10.19 -3.17
N ILE A 89 -6.95 10.31 -3.06
CA ILE A 89 -6.26 11.39 -2.35
C ILE A 89 -5.41 12.09 -3.40
N VAL A 90 -5.70 13.36 -3.62
CA VAL A 90 -5.09 14.17 -4.69
C VAL A 90 -4.54 15.46 -4.14
N CYS A 91 -3.24 15.70 -4.34
CA CYS A 91 -2.61 17.01 -4.24
C CYS A 91 -2.11 17.37 -5.64
N PHE A 92 -2.53 18.52 -6.18
CA PHE A 92 -2.24 18.86 -7.57
C PHE A 92 -2.07 20.38 -7.77
N PRO A 93 -1.03 20.83 -8.51
CA PRO A 93 -0.82 22.25 -8.79
C PRO A 93 -1.92 22.82 -9.68
N GLU A 94 -2.56 23.92 -9.24
CA GLU A 94 -3.68 24.56 -9.97
C GLU A 94 -3.35 24.95 -11.40
N LYS A 95 -2.08 25.29 -11.68
CA LYS A 95 -1.63 25.75 -13.00
C LYS A 95 -1.16 24.63 -13.92
N MET A 96 -1.10 23.40 -13.45
CA MET A 96 -0.70 22.23 -14.23
C MET A 96 -1.86 21.74 -15.11
N ASP A 97 -1.54 21.16 -16.27
CA ASP A 97 -2.55 20.62 -17.19
C ASP A 97 -3.39 19.53 -16.51
N LEU A 98 -4.70 19.74 -16.42
CA LEU A 98 -5.65 18.80 -15.83
C LEU A 98 -5.73 17.45 -16.59
N ASN A 99 -5.28 17.37 -17.84
CA ASN A 99 -5.17 16.10 -18.53
C ASN A 99 -4.18 15.16 -17.84
N ILE A 100 -3.11 15.71 -17.26
CA ILE A 100 -2.14 14.93 -16.46
C ILE A 100 -2.85 14.31 -15.24
N LEU A 101 -3.67 15.08 -14.53
CA LEU A 101 -4.45 14.56 -13.42
C LEU A 101 -5.44 13.49 -13.89
N GLY A 102 -6.10 13.71 -15.02
CA GLY A 102 -7.01 12.75 -15.63
C GLY A 102 -6.35 11.39 -15.88
N GLU A 103 -5.13 11.40 -16.45
CA GLU A 103 -4.38 10.17 -16.71
C GLU A 103 -3.93 9.46 -15.40
N ILE A 104 -3.49 10.21 -14.38
CA ILE A 104 -3.17 9.64 -13.06
C ILE A 104 -4.40 8.94 -12.48
N MET A 105 -5.53 9.62 -12.43
CA MET A 105 -6.77 9.08 -11.87
C MET A 105 -7.30 7.90 -12.69
N ARG A 106 -7.16 7.92 -14.02
CA ARG A 106 -7.52 6.82 -14.92
C ARG A 106 -6.72 5.57 -14.58
N GLY A 107 -5.38 5.69 -14.48
CA GLY A 107 -4.51 4.58 -14.10
C GLY A 107 -4.86 3.99 -12.72
N GLY A 108 -5.14 4.85 -11.75
CA GLY A 108 -5.56 4.44 -10.41
C GLY A 108 -6.92 3.72 -10.41
N SER A 109 -7.90 4.27 -11.13
CA SER A 109 -9.24 3.69 -11.25
C SER A 109 -9.22 2.29 -11.85
N GLU A 110 -8.45 2.09 -12.93
CA GLU A 110 -8.33 0.77 -13.56
C GLU A 110 -7.76 -0.28 -12.61
N LYS A 111 -6.81 0.08 -11.73
CA LYS A 111 -6.28 -0.83 -10.71
C LYS A 111 -7.30 -1.16 -9.62
N VAL A 112 -8.14 -0.21 -9.22
CA VAL A 112 -9.25 -0.47 -8.29
C VAL A 112 -10.26 -1.44 -8.92
N ILE A 113 -10.58 -1.28 -10.20
CA ILE A 113 -11.45 -2.20 -10.95
C ILE A 113 -10.82 -3.59 -11.04
N GLU A 114 -9.54 -3.69 -11.40
CA GLU A 114 -8.78 -4.96 -11.43
C GLU A 114 -8.79 -5.66 -10.06
N ALA A 115 -8.71 -4.88 -8.98
CA ALA A 115 -8.81 -5.39 -7.62
C ALA A 115 -10.20 -5.97 -7.30
N GLY A 116 -11.22 -5.65 -8.08
CA GLY A 116 -12.62 -6.00 -7.81
C GLY A 116 -13.31 -5.01 -6.86
N GLY A 117 -12.68 -3.86 -6.61
CA GLY A 117 -13.21 -2.80 -5.76
C GLY A 117 -13.97 -1.73 -6.55
N THR A 118 -14.56 -0.80 -5.82
CA THR A 118 -15.25 0.37 -6.37
C THR A 118 -14.56 1.66 -5.93
N LEU A 119 -14.24 2.52 -6.90
CA LEU A 119 -13.79 3.88 -6.60
C LEU A 119 -15.02 4.72 -6.21
N ALA A 120 -15.10 5.11 -4.94
CA ALA A 120 -16.31 5.69 -4.34
C ALA A 120 -16.24 7.22 -4.19
N GLY A 121 -15.17 7.85 -4.63
CA GLY A 121 -14.96 9.30 -4.53
C GLY A 121 -13.55 9.66 -4.11
N GLY A 122 -13.41 10.69 -3.29
CA GLY A 122 -12.11 11.13 -2.80
C GLY A 122 -12.07 12.58 -2.41
N HIS A 123 -10.85 13.10 -2.17
CA HIS A 123 -10.60 14.50 -1.84
C HIS A 123 -9.42 15.03 -2.64
N SER A 124 -9.52 16.27 -3.12
CA SER A 124 -8.47 16.95 -3.85
C SER A 124 -8.18 18.32 -3.24
N ILE A 125 -6.90 18.67 -3.17
CA ILE A 125 -6.45 19.99 -2.73
C ILE A 125 -5.44 20.57 -3.73
N ALA A 126 -5.37 21.89 -3.81
CA ALA A 126 -4.29 22.57 -4.47
C ALA A 126 -3.00 22.45 -3.64
N ASP A 127 -1.89 22.12 -4.30
CA ASP A 127 -0.57 21.98 -3.66
C ASP A 127 0.51 22.45 -4.65
N SER A 128 1.73 22.68 -4.18
CA SER A 128 2.89 22.95 -5.04
C SER A 128 3.35 21.73 -5.83
N ASP A 129 3.09 20.52 -5.31
CA ASP A 129 3.59 19.26 -5.83
C ASP A 129 2.46 18.28 -6.09
N VAL A 130 2.64 17.46 -7.13
CA VAL A 130 1.73 16.33 -7.38
C VAL A 130 1.95 15.24 -6.33
N LYS A 131 0.88 14.85 -5.65
CA LYS A 131 0.83 13.64 -4.83
C LYS A 131 -0.49 12.93 -5.10
N TYR A 132 -0.43 11.62 -5.24
CA TYR A 132 -1.60 10.81 -5.49
C TYR A 132 -1.52 9.49 -4.73
N GLY A 133 -2.67 9.00 -4.33
CA GLY A 133 -2.85 7.70 -3.72
C GLY A 133 -4.29 7.45 -3.36
N LEU A 134 -4.50 6.45 -2.54
CA LEU A 134 -5.84 6.02 -2.16
C LEU A 134 -5.95 5.82 -0.65
N SER A 135 -7.13 6.11 -0.10
CA SER A 135 -7.60 5.45 1.11
C SER A 135 -8.43 4.25 0.69
N VAL A 136 -8.07 3.08 1.19
CA VAL A 136 -8.68 1.80 0.76
C VAL A 136 -9.35 1.13 1.96
N MET A 137 -10.56 0.63 1.74
CA MET A 137 -11.28 -0.22 2.67
C MET A 137 -11.48 -1.61 2.05
N GLY A 138 -11.14 -2.62 2.82
CA GLY A 138 -11.40 -4.02 2.52
C GLY A 138 -12.11 -4.73 3.65
N VAL A 139 -12.38 -6.01 3.48
CA VAL A 139 -12.96 -6.89 4.50
C VAL A 139 -12.15 -8.18 4.61
N VAL A 140 -12.13 -8.74 5.82
CA VAL A 140 -11.49 -10.02 6.13
C VAL A 140 -12.31 -10.71 7.23
N HIS A 141 -12.27 -12.04 7.28
CA HIS A 141 -12.79 -12.76 8.46
C HIS A 141 -11.83 -12.52 9.64
N PRO A 142 -12.31 -12.21 10.86
CA PRO A 142 -11.44 -11.93 12.01
C PRO A 142 -10.36 -13.00 12.26
N ASP A 143 -10.72 -14.28 12.11
CA ASP A 143 -9.80 -15.42 12.32
C ASP A 143 -8.83 -15.66 11.14
N ARG A 144 -8.90 -14.85 10.08
CA ARG A 144 -8.05 -14.97 8.89
C ARG A 144 -7.19 -13.73 8.63
N VAL A 145 -7.06 -12.88 9.63
CA VAL A 145 -6.17 -11.73 9.57
C VAL A 145 -4.72 -12.22 9.57
N LEU A 146 -3.95 -11.80 8.57
CA LEU A 146 -2.53 -12.12 8.45
C LEU A 146 -1.70 -10.98 9.04
N ALA A 147 -1.50 -11.01 10.37
CA ALA A 147 -0.66 -10.02 11.02
C ALA A 147 0.83 -10.34 10.81
N ASN A 148 1.67 -9.30 10.71
CA ASN A 148 3.10 -9.44 10.41
C ASN A 148 3.93 -10.05 11.54
N ASN A 149 3.39 -10.16 12.75
CA ASN A 149 4.08 -10.60 13.98
C ASN A 149 3.74 -12.04 14.39
N GLN A 150 3.06 -12.83 13.56
CA GLN A 150 2.62 -14.19 13.88
C GLN A 150 3.51 -15.29 13.32
N GLY A 151 4.66 -14.95 12.71
CA GLY A 151 5.64 -15.92 12.22
C GLY A 151 6.16 -16.83 13.31
N GLN A 152 6.39 -18.11 12.97
CA GLN A 152 6.79 -19.16 13.90
C GLN A 152 8.15 -19.75 13.54
N PRO A 153 8.92 -20.24 14.53
CA PRO A 153 10.16 -20.95 14.25
C PRO A 153 9.92 -22.16 13.34
N GLY A 154 10.62 -22.19 12.21
CA GLY A 154 10.47 -23.23 11.20
C GLY A 154 9.67 -22.82 9.97
N ASP A 155 9.05 -21.65 9.99
CA ASP A 155 8.36 -21.09 8.82
C ASP A 155 9.31 -20.86 7.66
N LYS A 156 8.79 -21.01 6.45
CA LYS A 156 9.50 -20.67 5.21
C LYS A 156 9.11 -19.29 4.76
N LEU A 157 10.10 -18.43 4.58
CA LEU A 157 9.89 -17.09 4.03
C LEU A 157 9.77 -17.17 2.50
N ILE A 158 8.65 -16.67 1.97
CA ILE A 158 8.35 -16.66 0.54
C ILE A 158 8.29 -15.22 0.04
N LEU A 159 9.14 -14.87 -0.91
CA LEU A 159 9.12 -13.58 -1.58
C LEU A 159 8.38 -13.71 -2.92
N THR A 160 7.25 -13.02 -3.07
CA THR A 160 6.38 -13.14 -4.25
C THR A 160 6.77 -12.24 -5.43
N LYS A 161 7.61 -11.22 -5.18
CA LYS A 161 8.16 -10.31 -6.21
C LYS A 161 9.65 -10.10 -5.97
N LYS A 162 10.39 -9.77 -7.04
CA LYS A 162 11.83 -9.44 -6.93
C LYS A 162 12.05 -8.17 -6.12
N LEU A 163 13.11 -8.14 -5.34
CA LEU A 163 13.62 -6.94 -4.67
C LEU A 163 14.39 -6.05 -5.66
N GLY A 164 14.61 -4.79 -5.29
CA GLY A 164 15.48 -3.87 -6.03
C GLY A 164 14.75 -2.71 -6.72
N VAL A 165 13.42 -2.65 -6.71
CA VAL A 165 12.64 -1.56 -7.33
C VAL A 165 13.09 -0.18 -6.84
N GLY A 166 13.31 0.01 -5.53
CA GLY A 166 13.79 1.27 -4.97
C GLY A 166 15.17 1.68 -5.48
N ILE A 167 16.07 0.74 -5.69
CA ILE A 167 17.40 0.97 -6.26
C ILE A 167 17.27 1.40 -7.71
N ILE A 168 16.46 0.68 -8.51
CA ILE A 168 16.24 0.98 -9.92
C ILE A 168 15.61 2.37 -10.10
N CYS A 169 14.57 2.72 -9.32
CA CYS A 169 13.96 4.03 -9.37
C CYS A 169 14.93 5.15 -8.96
N THR A 170 15.82 4.90 -8.00
CA THR A 170 16.85 5.87 -7.61
C THR A 170 17.89 6.06 -8.71
N ALA A 171 18.38 4.96 -9.31
CA ALA A 171 19.30 5.00 -10.43
C ALA A 171 18.69 5.71 -11.66
N ASN A 172 17.39 5.49 -11.91
CA ASN A 172 16.68 6.15 -13.02
C ASN A 172 16.67 7.67 -12.89
N ARG A 173 16.54 8.21 -11.66
CA ARG A 173 16.57 9.67 -11.43
C ARG A 173 17.89 10.34 -11.81
N VAL A 174 18.97 9.60 -11.83
CA VAL A 174 20.31 10.09 -12.21
C VAL A 174 20.76 9.56 -13.58
N GLY A 175 19.85 8.94 -14.34
CA GLY A 175 20.12 8.44 -15.68
C GLY A 175 20.96 7.15 -15.75
N GLU A 176 21.10 6.43 -14.65
CA GLU A 176 21.96 5.23 -14.53
C GLU A 176 21.19 3.90 -14.68
N ALA A 177 19.84 3.94 -14.71
CA ALA A 177 19.06 2.73 -14.90
C ALA A 177 18.92 2.37 -16.39
N SER A 178 19.04 1.09 -16.73
CA SER A 178 18.69 0.64 -18.07
C SER A 178 17.19 0.62 -18.29
N GLU A 179 16.73 0.85 -19.53
CA GLU A 179 15.32 0.78 -19.91
C GLU A 179 14.70 -0.58 -19.54
N ALA A 180 15.41 -1.68 -19.76
CA ALA A 180 14.94 -3.02 -19.43
C ALA A 180 14.71 -3.19 -17.92
N ALA A 181 15.60 -2.66 -17.07
CA ALA A 181 15.45 -2.70 -15.61
C ALA A 181 14.26 -1.85 -15.18
N MET A 182 14.09 -0.67 -15.78
CA MET A 182 12.97 0.22 -15.46
C MET A 182 11.63 -0.39 -15.88
N HIS A 183 11.55 -1.02 -17.06
CA HIS A 183 10.34 -1.75 -17.50
C HIS A 183 9.98 -2.90 -16.55
N GLU A 184 10.98 -3.67 -16.09
CA GLU A 184 10.73 -4.75 -15.11
C GLU A 184 10.25 -4.20 -13.78
N ALA A 185 10.83 -3.08 -13.31
CA ALA A 185 10.41 -2.41 -12.08
C ALA A 185 8.95 -1.89 -12.19
N ILE A 186 8.60 -1.22 -13.28
CA ILE A 186 7.25 -0.74 -13.54
C ILE A 186 6.26 -1.90 -13.56
N ARG A 187 6.55 -2.97 -14.28
CA ARG A 187 5.71 -4.16 -14.32
C ARG A 187 5.50 -4.75 -12.92
N SER A 188 6.54 -4.83 -12.10
CA SER A 188 6.45 -5.29 -10.72
C SER A 188 5.57 -4.38 -9.87
N MET A 189 5.74 -3.06 -9.98
CA MET A 189 4.98 -2.06 -9.22
C MET A 189 3.49 -1.99 -9.62
N THR A 190 3.17 -2.19 -10.89
CA THR A 190 1.78 -2.13 -11.39
C THR A 190 1.03 -3.46 -11.25
N THR A 191 1.72 -4.58 -11.01
CA THR A 191 1.08 -5.87 -10.76
C THR A 191 0.51 -5.90 -9.35
N LEU A 192 -0.79 -6.19 -9.21
CA LEU A 192 -1.44 -6.31 -7.90
C LEU A 192 -0.91 -7.52 -7.11
N ASN A 193 -0.76 -7.36 -5.81
CA ASN A 193 -0.45 -8.46 -4.89
C ASN A 193 -1.68 -9.36 -4.63
N LYS A 194 -2.84 -9.01 -5.18
CA LYS A 194 -4.08 -9.79 -5.16
C LYS A 194 -3.85 -11.27 -5.49
N TYR A 195 -3.16 -11.54 -6.59
CA TYR A 195 -2.96 -12.91 -7.09
C TYR A 195 -2.12 -13.77 -6.15
N ALA A 196 -1.09 -13.17 -5.54
CA ALA A 196 -0.31 -13.84 -4.50
C ALA A 196 -1.14 -14.11 -3.26
N SER A 197 -1.91 -13.12 -2.78
CA SER A 197 -2.82 -13.26 -1.65
C SER A 197 -3.88 -14.34 -1.86
N GLU A 198 -4.50 -14.40 -3.05
CA GLU A 198 -5.47 -15.46 -3.39
C GLU A 198 -4.87 -16.86 -3.34
N ILE A 199 -3.59 -17.01 -3.70
CA ILE A 199 -2.88 -18.28 -3.58
C ILE A 199 -2.56 -18.57 -2.12
N CYS A 200 -2.04 -17.60 -1.36
CA CYS A 200 -1.69 -17.74 0.06
C CYS A 200 -2.87 -18.24 0.90
N ARG A 201 -4.09 -17.76 0.61
CA ARG A 201 -5.32 -18.22 1.31
C ARG A 201 -5.61 -19.73 1.21
N LYS A 202 -4.93 -20.46 0.30
CA LYS A 202 -5.08 -21.93 0.13
C LYS A 202 -4.12 -22.72 1.04
N TYR A 203 -3.26 -22.03 1.76
CA TYR A 203 -2.22 -22.62 2.61
C TYR A 203 -2.34 -22.08 4.02
N ASP A 204 -1.70 -22.75 4.96
CA ASP A 204 -1.55 -22.29 6.33
C ASP A 204 -0.41 -21.27 6.38
N VAL A 205 -0.78 -19.99 6.30
CA VAL A 205 0.14 -18.85 6.32
C VAL A 205 0.03 -18.18 7.68
N HIS A 206 1.12 -18.15 8.45
CA HIS A 206 1.13 -17.59 9.79
C HIS A 206 1.24 -16.07 9.79
N ALA A 207 2.05 -15.50 8.91
CA ALA A 207 2.26 -14.06 8.84
C ALA A 207 2.45 -13.59 7.39
N CYS A 208 2.09 -12.35 7.14
CA CYS A 208 2.29 -11.70 5.86
C CYS A 208 2.59 -10.21 6.08
N THR A 209 3.38 -9.62 5.21
CA THR A 209 3.58 -8.17 5.09
C THR A 209 3.97 -7.84 3.67
N ASP A 210 3.75 -6.63 3.24
CA ASP A 210 4.28 -6.14 1.98
C ASP A 210 5.67 -5.51 2.15
N VAL A 211 6.45 -5.47 1.08
CA VAL A 211 7.81 -4.90 1.10
C VAL A 211 7.80 -3.62 0.28
N THR A 212 7.76 -2.47 0.94
CA THR A 212 7.71 -1.15 0.32
C THR A 212 8.89 -0.25 0.72
N GLY A 213 8.62 0.90 1.33
CA GLY A 213 9.60 1.96 1.59
C GLY A 213 10.66 1.65 2.64
N PHE A 214 10.43 0.73 3.54
CA PHE A 214 11.38 0.35 4.60
C PHE A 214 12.31 -0.80 4.19
N SER A 215 12.21 -1.30 2.95
CA SER A 215 13.01 -2.44 2.48
C SER A 215 12.67 -3.75 3.21
N PHE A 216 13.30 -4.84 2.77
CA PHE A 216 13.13 -6.17 3.34
C PHE A 216 13.59 -6.27 4.81
N SER A 217 14.65 -5.55 5.18
CA SER A 217 15.17 -5.54 6.55
C SER A 217 14.44 -4.59 7.50
N GLY A 218 13.55 -3.76 7.01
CA GLY A 218 12.73 -2.84 7.80
C GLY A 218 11.30 -3.31 8.01
N ALA A 219 10.89 -4.39 7.34
CA ALA A 219 9.68 -5.10 7.71
C ALA A 219 9.89 -5.67 9.13
N PRO A 220 9.02 -5.39 10.10
CA PRO A 220 9.16 -5.96 11.43
C PRO A 220 9.11 -7.48 11.32
N ALA A 221 10.08 -8.13 11.94
CA ALA A 221 10.09 -9.56 12.14
C ALA A 221 9.46 -9.86 13.51
#